data_02d3cb521aed885b2bb30ef622905387
#
_entry.id   02d3cb521aed885b2bb30ef622905387
#
_cell.length_a   1.000
_cell.length_b   1.000
_cell.length_c   1.000
_cell.angle_alpha   90.00
_cell.angle_beta   90.00
_cell.angle_gamma   90.00
#
_symmetry.space_group_name_H-M   'P 1'
#
loop_
_entity.id
_entity.type
_entity.pdbx_description
1 polymer ?
#
loop_
_entity_poly.entity_id
_entity_poly.type
_entity_poly.pdbx_seq_one_letter_code
_entity_poly.pdbx_strand_id
1 'polypeptide(L)'
;MKKQIIIVALALIAIGLGSNKVLAQSNTATTTVNITLADVIAIDQTASAAAGGVVNFDYSTAEDYNSDQTVNVPTSLVVTSTNTFDIKVKADGANFISGSDNIPVDVLTIKPVMSGTTTMTGTPSNVVLSTSDQTLISGAELGSNRVLELDYFIPEAKSSSPAILGKPEGTYTQTVTYTATAQ
;
A
#
# COMPACT_ATOMS: atom_id res chain seq x y z
N MET A 1 46.71 -71.09 50.04
CA MET A 1 46.17 -70.65 48.69
C MET A 1 44.75 -70.08 48.76
N LYS A 2 43.87 -70.43 49.68
CA LYS A 2 42.47 -69.90 49.73
C LYS A 2 42.32 -68.40 50.11
N LYS A 3 43.26 -67.83 50.92
CA LYS A 3 43.20 -66.45 51.37
C LYS A 3 43.67 -65.42 50.35
N GLN A 4 44.52 -65.79 49.39
CA GLN A 4 44.94 -64.90 48.28
C GLN A 4 43.89 -64.73 47.21
N ILE A 5 43.06 -65.75 46.99
CA ILE A 5 41.98 -65.66 45.99
C ILE A 5 40.90 -64.67 46.42
N ILE A 6 40.63 -64.57 47.73
CA ILE A 6 39.62 -63.63 48.26
C ILE A 6 40.05 -62.18 48.10
N ILE A 7 41.37 -61.90 48.32
CA ILE A 7 41.94 -60.53 48.19
C ILE A 7 41.89 -60.05 46.69
N VAL A 8 42.19 -60.98 45.76
CA VAL A 8 42.16 -60.65 44.35
C VAL A 8 40.68 -60.40 43.84
N ALA A 9 39.75 -61.22 44.39
CA ALA A 9 38.34 -61.01 44.08
C ALA A 9 37.78 -59.68 44.59
N LEU A 10 38.22 -59.25 45.81
CA LEU A 10 37.81 -58.00 46.42
C LEU A 10 38.42 -56.81 45.67
N ALA A 11 39.64 -56.91 45.17
CA ALA A 11 40.32 -55.88 44.41
C ALA A 11 39.65 -55.68 43.00
N LEU A 12 39.21 -56.75 42.42
CA LEU A 12 38.47 -56.67 41.12
C LEU A 12 37.08 -56.05 41.28
N ILE A 13 36.40 -56.24 42.41
CA ILE A 13 35.11 -55.58 42.66
C ILE A 13 35.33 -54.09 42.97
N ALA A 14 36.41 -53.69 43.61
CA ALA A 14 36.70 -52.27 43.84
C ALA A 14 37.00 -51.46 42.55
N ILE A 15 37.59 -52.13 41.55
CA ILE A 15 37.85 -51.49 40.25
C ILE A 15 36.51 -51.33 39.42
N GLY A 16 35.55 -52.22 39.62
CA GLY A 16 34.23 -52.14 38.97
C GLY A 16 33.32 -51.04 39.50
N LEU A 17 33.62 -50.47 40.67
CA LEU A 17 32.89 -49.33 41.23
C LEU A 17 33.53 -47.97 40.90
N GLY A 18 34.47 -47.95 39.96
CA GLY A 18 35.01 -46.73 39.38
C GLY A 18 33.84 -45.89 38.80
N SER A 19 33.54 -44.82 39.47
CA SER A 19 32.54 -43.82 39.15
C SER A 19 32.42 -43.61 37.65
N ASN A 20 31.43 -44.20 37.03
CA ASN A 20 30.93 -43.72 35.75
C ASN A 20 30.42 -42.29 36.00
N LYS A 21 31.33 -41.32 35.90
CA LYS A 21 30.88 -39.95 35.73
C LYS A 21 30.16 -39.91 34.40
N VAL A 22 28.87 -40.10 34.44
CA VAL A 22 28.02 -39.71 33.31
C VAL A 22 28.19 -38.20 33.19
N LEU A 23 29.11 -37.80 32.34
CA LEU A 23 29.19 -36.41 31.93
C LEU A 23 27.83 -36.12 31.25
N ALA A 24 26.97 -35.40 31.95
CA ALA A 24 25.76 -34.91 31.38
C ALA A 24 26.18 -34.05 30.19
N GLN A 25 26.12 -34.64 29.00
CA GLN A 25 26.41 -33.95 27.77
C GLN A 25 25.27 -32.96 27.57
N SER A 26 25.56 -31.68 27.61
CA SER A 26 24.57 -30.67 27.28
C SER A 26 24.22 -30.80 25.79
N ASN A 27 22.99 -31.22 25.52
CA ASN A 27 22.48 -31.37 24.16
C ASN A 27 21.81 -30.07 23.69
N THR A 28 22.16 -28.94 24.27
CA THR A 28 21.65 -27.63 23.87
C THR A 28 22.51 -27.06 22.75
N ALA A 29 21.89 -26.70 21.66
CA ALA A 29 22.47 -25.89 20.60
C ALA A 29 21.78 -24.51 20.64
N THR A 30 22.55 -23.46 20.49
CA THR A 30 22.04 -22.09 20.42
C THR A 30 22.36 -21.51 19.04
N THR A 31 21.39 -20.77 18.46
CA THR A 31 21.63 -19.98 17.29
C THR A 31 21.25 -18.53 17.59
N THR A 32 21.95 -17.59 16.97
CA THR A 32 21.60 -16.17 17.03
C THR A 32 20.80 -15.83 15.79
N VAL A 33 19.62 -15.27 15.99
CA VAL A 33 18.76 -14.74 14.92
C VAL A 33 18.80 -13.22 15.01
N ASN A 34 19.21 -12.57 13.95
CA ASN A 34 19.20 -11.11 13.83
C ASN A 34 18.06 -10.69 12.92
N ILE A 35 17.24 -9.74 13.37
CA ILE A 35 16.20 -9.10 12.58
C ILE A 35 16.59 -7.62 12.47
N THR A 36 16.85 -7.18 11.24
CA THR A 36 17.15 -5.77 10.95
C THR A 36 15.93 -5.13 10.31
N LEU A 37 15.45 -4.05 10.93
CA LEU A 37 14.32 -3.27 10.43
C LEU A 37 14.83 -1.97 9.83
N ALA A 38 14.15 -1.51 8.78
CA ALA A 38 14.38 -0.20 8.17
C ALA A 38 13.03 0.50 7.97
N ASP A 39 13.05 1.83 7.97
CA ASP A 39 11.88 2.62 7.61
C ASP A 39 11.59 2.47 6.12
N VAL A 40 10.33 2.19 5.81
CA VAL A 40 9.86 1.99 4.44
C VAL A 40 8.55 2.74 4.24
N ILE A 41 8.42 3.40 3.08
CA ILE A 41 7.15 3.81 2.51
C ILE A 41 7.17 3.52 1.01
N ALA A 42 6.16 2.81 0.52
CA ALA A 42 6.05 2.45 -0.88
C ALA A 42 4.59 2.36 -1.32
N ILE A 43 4.31 2.84 -2.54
CA ILE A 43 3.07 2.56 -3.27
C ILE A 43 3.30 1.29 -4.08
N ASP A 44 2.38 0.32 -3.95
CA ASP A 44 2.44 -0.93 -4.71
C ASP A 44 2.22 -0.65 -6.20
N GLN A 45 3.18 -1.07 -7.03
CA GLN A 45 3.14 -0.88 -8.48
C GLN A 45 2.05 -1.71 -9.18
N THR A 46 1.40 -2.63 -8.47
CA THR A 46 0.26 -3.41 -9.00
C THR A 46 -1.09 -2.75 -8.72
N ALA A 47 -1.15 -1.71 -7.88
CA ALA A 47 -2.34 -0.92 -7.67
C ALA A 47 -2.75 -0.19 -8.96
N SER A 48 -4.06 -0.02 -9.18
CA SER A 48 -4.58 0.51 -10.45
C SER A 48 -3.96 1.84 -10.87
N ALA A 49 -3.75 2.77 -9.96
CA ALA A 49 -3.11 4.04 -10.27
C ALA A 49 -1.60 3.91 -10.56
N ALA A 50 -0.88 3.08 -9.78
CA ALA A 50 0.56 2.88 -9.97
C ALA A 50 0.90 2.03 -11.19
N ALA A 51 0.01 1.13 -11.61
CA ALA A 51 0.15 0.32 -12.81
C ALA A 51 -0.15 1.08 -14.12
N GLY A 52 -0.37 2.40 -14.06
CA GLY A 52 -0.79 3.20 -15.21
C GLY A 52 -2.24 2.94 -15.61
N GLY A 53 -3.10 2.65 -14.62
CA GLY A 53 -4.51 2.42 -14.82
C GLY A 53 -5.19 3.61 -15.49
N VAL A 54 -6.16 3.30 -16.36
CA VAL A 54 -6.92 4.32 -17.11
C VAL A 54 -8.30 4.45 -16.49
N VAL A 55 -8.72 5.68 -16.24
CA VAL A 55 -10.07 6.03 -15.81
C VAL A 55 -10.76 6.73 -16.99
N ASN A 56 -11.83 6.14 -17.52
CA ASN A 56 -12.54 6.66 -18.67
C ASN A 56 -13.88 7.28 -18.24
N PHE A 57 -14.17 8.46 -18.77
CA PHE A 57 -15.48 9.08 -18.75
C PHE A 57 -15.97 9.15 -20.19
N ASP A 58 -17.07 8.48 -20.48
CA ASP A 58 -17.63 8.40 -21.82
C ASP A 58 -18.87 9.29 -21.94
N TYR A 59 -18.77 10.33 -22.75
CA TYR A 59 -19.86 11.27 -23.05
C TYR A 59 -20.44 10.94 -24.44
N SER A 60 -21.40 10.03 -24.50
CA SER A 60 -21.99 9.52 -25.74
C SER A 60 -23.46 9.90 -25.94
N THR A 61 -24.15 10.28 -24.87
CA THR A 61 -25.56 10.65 -24.87
C THR A 61 -25.78 12.02 -24.25
N ALA A 62 -26.94 12.62 -24.50
CA ALA A 62 -27.30 13.89 -23.87
C ALA A 62 -27.38 13.78 -22.34
N GLU A 63 -27.75 12.60 -21.80
CA GLU A 63 -27.84 12.36 -20.39
C GLU A 63 -26.44 12.46 -19.69
N ASP A 64 -25.36 12.01 -20.37
CA ASP A 64 -24.02 12.07 -19.85
C ASP A 64 -23.58 13.53 -19.58
N TYR A 65 -24.05 14.48 -20.39
CA TYR A 65 -23.77 15.90 -20.20
C TYR A 65 -24.66 16.55 -19.15
N ASN A 66 -25.82 15.93 -18.80
CA ASN A 66 -26.81 16.48 -17.88
C ASN A 66 -26.89 15.71 -16.56
N SER A 67 -25.85 15.01 -16.21
CA SER A 67 -25.75 14.25 -14.95
C SER A 67 -24.36 14.27 -14.36
N ASP A 68 -24.29 13.92 -13.07
CA ASP A 68 -23.03 13.64 -12.39
C ASP A 68 -22.40 12.39 -13.00
N GLN A 69 -21.11 12.45 -13.30
CA GLN A 69 -20.35 11.31 -13.79
C GLN A 69 -19.43 10.80 -12.68
N THR A 70 -19.46 9.50 -12.41
CA THR A 70 -18.61 8.87 -11.39
C THR A 70 -18.01 7.59 -11.92
N VAL A 71 -16.71 7.45 -11.77
CA VAL A 71 -15.98 6.19 -12.01
C VAL A 71 -15.33 5.76 -10.71
N ASN A 72 -15.78 4.63 -10.16
CA ASN A 72 -15.22 4.04 -8.94
C ASN A 72 -14.06 3.11 -9.28
N VAL A 73 -12.97 3.23 -8.52
CA VAL A 73 -11.79 2.36 -8.62
C VAL A 73 -11.50 1.75 -7.25
N PRO A 74 -11.93 0.50 -6.99
CA PRO A 74 -11.89 -0.12 -5.67
C PRO A 74 -10.47 -0.32 -5.09
N THR A 75 -9.46 -0.50 -5.93
CA THR A 75 -8.07 -0.70 -5.51
C THR A 75 -7.19 0.32 -6.23
N SER A 76 -7.51 1.60 -6.03
CA SER A 76 -6.81 2.67 -6.72
C SER A 76 -5.38 2.80 -6.26
N LEU A 77 -5.14 2.79 -4.95
CA LEU A 77 -3.81 2.83 -4.34
C LEU A 77 -3.66 1.72 -3.30
N VAL A 78 -2.47 1.17 -3.21
CA VAL A 78 -2.05 0.25 -2.13
C VAL A 78 -0.72 0.73 -1.59
N VAL A 79 -0.66 1.02 -0.28
CA VAL A 79 0.53 1.56 0.37
C VAL A 79 0.99 0.66 1.50
N THR A 80 2.30 0.44 1.57
CA THR A 80 2.97 -0.15 2.74
C THR A 80 3.87 0.90 3.36
N SER A 81 3.67 1.17 4.65
CA SER A 81 4.47 2.14 5.41
C SER A 81 4.76 1.65 6.82
N THR A 82 5.98 1.90 7.30
CA THR A 82 6.40 1.65 8.69
C THR A 82 6.07 2.82 9.62
N ASN A 83 5.68 3.96 9.07
CA ASN A 83 5.28 5.17 9.81
C ASN A 83 3.90 5.64 9.37
N THR A 84 3.29 6.54 10.12
CA THR A 84 2.12 7.30 9.66
C THR A 84 2.46 8.08 8.40
N PHE A 85 1.49 8.30 7.52
CA PHE A 85 1.74 8.92 6.22
C PHE A 85 0.55 9.71 5.70
N ASP A 86 0.85 10.60 4.76
CA ASP A 86 -0.14 11.34 3.97
C ASP A 86 -0.15 10.84 2.53
N ILE A 87 -1.32 10.91 1.89
CA ILE A 87 -1.46 10.78 0.43
C ILE A 87 -1.79 12.15 -0.15
N LYS A 88 -1.01 12.55 -1.16
CA LYS A 88 -1.26 13.75 -1.95
C LYS A 88 -1.52 13.39 -3.39
N VAL A 89 -2.23 14.28 -4.09
CA VAL A 89 -2.57 14.14 -5.50
C VAL A 89 -2.40 15.46 -6.23
N LYS A 90 -1.99 15.38 -7.50
CA LYS A 90 -1.95 16.49 -8.45
C LYS A 90 -2.11 16.01 -9.89
N ALA A 91 -2.47 16.91 -10.79
CA ALA A 91 -2.32 16.73 -12.22
C ALA A 91 -0.92 17.17 -12.67
N ASP A 92 -0.35 16.50 -13.66
CA ASP A 92 0.94 16.88 -14.22
C ASP A 92 0.84 18.14 -15.11
N GLY A 93 -0.36 18.46 -15.60
CA GLY A 93 -0.64 19.66 -16.37
C GLY A 93 -1.99 20.28 -16.01
N ALA A 94 -2.20 21.55 -16.43
CA ALA A 94 -3.41 22.29 -16.10
C ALA A 94 -4.67 21.85 -16.89
N ASN A 95 -4.50 21.02 -17.93
CA ASN A 95 -5.59 20.62 -18.82
C ASN A 95 -5.46 19.15 -19.24
N PHE A 96 -6.59 18.48 -19.43
CA PHE A 96 -6.69 17.32 -20.29
C PHE A 96 -6.53 17.78 -21.74
N ILE A 97 -5.73 17.07 -22.54
CA ILE A 97 -5.34 17.52 -23.89
C ILE A 97 -5.82 16.52 -24.95
N SER A 98 -6.37 17.04 -26.04
CA SER A 98 -6.68 16.33 -27.28
C SER A 98 -6.22 17.17 -28.48
N GLY A 99 -5.06 16.85 -29.06
CA GLY A 99 -4.46 17.68 -30.12
C GLY A 99 -4.20 19.10 -29.67
N SER A 100 -4.90 20.08 -30.25
CA SER A 100 -4.86 21.51 -29.87
C SER A 100 -5.91 21.90 -28.83
N ASP A 101 -6.90 21.03 -28.60
CA ASP A 101 -8.02 21.30 -27.71
C ASP A 101 -7.72 20.85 -26.28
N ASN A 102 -8.41 21.47 -25.33
CA ASN A 102 -8.15 21.21 -23.93
C ASN A 102 -9.40 21.33 -23.07
N ILE A 103 -9.42 20.58 -21.94
CA ILE A 103 -10.42 20.67 -20.87
C ILE A 103 -9.66 20.95 -19.58
N PRO A 104 -9.99 21.99 -18.79
CA PRO A 104 -9.32 22.27 -17.52
C PRO A 104 -9.42 21.10 -16.54
N VAL A 105 -8.35 20.81 -15.79
CA VAL A 105 -8.34 19.68 -14.85
C VAL A 105 -9.29 19.85 -13.67
N ASP A 106 -9.70 21.08 -13.36
CA ASP A 106 -10.64 21.40 -12.27
C ASP A 106 -12.10 20.92 -12.52
N VAL A 107 -12.38 20.35 -13.68
CA VAL A 107 -13.65 19.63 -13.91
C VAL A 107 -13.71 18.34 -13.10
N LEU A 108 -12.56 17.73 -12.77
CA LEU A 108 -12.46 16.47 -12.06
C LEU A 108 -12.25 16.69 -10.56
N THR A 109 -13.04 15.98 -9.76
CA THR A 109 -12.86 15.86 -8.32
C THR A 109 -12.50 14.41 -7.98
N ILE A 110 -11.47 14.21 -7.18
CA ILE A 110 -11.06 12.89 -6.66
C ILE A 110 -11.55 12.78 -5.22
N LYS A 111 -12.30 11.73 -4.92
CA LYS A 111 -12.94 11.51 -3.62
C LYS A 111 -12.48 10.18 -3.02
N PRO A 112 -11.84 10.18 -1.83
CA PRO A 112 -11.58 8.95 -1.10
C PRO A 112 -12.89 8.30 -0.65
N VAL A 113 -13.02 6.99 -0.91
CA VAL A 113 -14.13 6.18 -0.41
C VAL A 113 -13.64 5.41 0.81
N MET A 114 -14.09 5.79 2.01
CA MET A 114 -13.63 5.22 3.28
C MET A 114 -14.43 3.99 3.72
N SER A 115 -15.08 3.33 2.78
CA SER A 115 -15.87 2.09 2.93
C SER A 115 -15.47 1.09 1.86
N GLY A 116 -16.19 -0.01 1.74
CA GLY A 116 -15.95 -1.00 0.68
C GLY A 116 -14.60 -1.71 0.84
N THR A 117 -13.72 -1.57 -0.12
CA THR A 117 -12.40 -2.22 -0.14
C THR A 117 -11.33 -1.45 0.61
N THR A 118 -11.58 -0.21 1.01
CA THR A 118 -10.59 0.62 1.73
C THR A 118 -10.23 0.04 3.08
N THR A 119 -8.93 -0.17 3.30
CA THR A 119 -8.33 -0.53 4.58
C THR A 119 -7.39 0.56 5.11
N MET A 120 -7.16 1.59 4.31
CA MET A 120 -6.40 2.77 4.71
C MET A 120 -7.24 3.62 5.66
N THR A 121 -6.65 4.06 6.76
CA THR A 121 -7.25 4.98 7.74
C THR A 121 -6.84 6.42 7.44
N GLY A 122 -7.12 7.33 8.34
CA GLY A 122 -6.77 8.74 8.22
C GLY A 122 -7.98 9.63 7.93
N THR A 123 -7.71 10.91 7.74
CA THR A 123 -8.73 11.92 7.45
C THR A 123 -8.82 12.15 5.95
N PRO A 124 -9.93 11.78 5.29
CA PRO A 124 -10.12 11.98 3.86
C PRO A 124 -10.48 13.43 3.53
N SER A 125 -10.06 13.88 2.35
CA SER A 125 -10.47 15.16 1.75
C SER A 125 -10.80 14.96 0.28
N ASN A 126 -11.92 15.52 -0.17
CA ASN A 126 -12.22 15.59 -1.60
C ASN A 126 -11.34 16.65 -2.25
N VAL A 127 -10.73 16.31 -3.37
CA VAL A 127 -9.79 17.16 -4.07
C VAL A 127 -10.31 17.51 -5.44
N VAL A 128 -10.58 18.80 -5.69
CA VAL A 128 -10.73 19.33 -7.05
C VAL A 128 -9.35 19.36 -7.68
N LEU A 129 -9.15 18.64 -8.77
CA LEU A 129 -7.84 18.41 -9.36
C LEU A 129 -7.17 19.72 -9.81
N SER A 130 -5.90 19.86 -9.48
CA SER A 130 -5.06 20.99 -9.90
C SER A 130 -3.61 20.54 -10.08
N THR A 131 -2.74 21.43 -10.53
CA THR A 131 -1.30 21.16 -10.69
C THR A 131 -0.51 21.23 -9.39
N SER A 132 -1.12 21.66 -8.30
CA SER A 132 -0.49 21.71 -6.97
C SER A 132 -0.75 20.44 -6.20
N ASP A 133 0.22 20.00 -5.40
CA ASP A 133 0.03 18.88 -4.48
C ASP A 133 -1.07 19.22 -3.46
N GLN A 134 -2.11 18.39 -3.41
CA GLN A 134 -3.26 18.53 -2.52
C GLN A 134 -3.41 17.27 -1.68
N THR A 135 -3.68 17.43 -0.39
CA THR A 135 -3.84 16.29 0.52
C THR A 135 -5.16 15.59 0.26
N LEU A 136 -5.10 14.30 -0.05
CA LEU A 136 -6.22 13.42 -0.28
C LEU A 136 -6.55 12.59 0.97
N ILE A 137 -5.51 12.08 1.66
CA ILE A 137 -5.60 11.43 2.98
C ILE A 137 -4.52 12.06 3.87
N SER A 138 -4.89 12.41 5.09
CA SER A 138 -3.97 12.92 6.10
C SER A 138 -3.92 11.96 7.28
N GLY A 139 -2.70 11.67 7.78
CA GLY A 139 -2.48 10.86 8.97
C GLY A 139 -2.95 9.41 8.84
N ALA A 140 -2.75 8.79 7.70
CA ALA A 140 -3.00 7.36 7.55
C ALA A 140 -2.08 6.56 8.48
N GLU A 141 -2.61 5.52 9.14
CA GLU A 141 -1.82 4.66 10.02
C GLU A 141 -0.87 3.77 9.25
N LEU A 142 0.28 3.49 9.86
CA LEU A 142 1.25 2.52 9.36
C LEU A 142 0.59 1.15 9.07
N GLY A 143 1.20 0.39 8.21
CA GLY A 143 0.75 -0.98 7.90
C GLY A 143 1.16 -1.45 6.52
N SER A 144 0.98 -2.74 6.30
CA SER A 144 1.21 -3.39 5.02
C SER A 144 -0.08 -3.42 4.20
N ASN A 145 0.04 -3.17 2.89
CA ASN A 145 -1.05 -3.28 1.91
C ASN A 145 -2.31 -2.49 2.32
N ARG A 146 -2.12 -1.23 2.73
CA ARG A 146 -3.23 -0.32 3.01
C ARG A 146 -3.88 0.09 1.70
N VAL A 147 -5.08 -0.40 1.44
CA VAL A 147 -5.86 -0.14 0.22
C VAL A 147 -6.63 1.17 0.36
N LEU A 148 -6.65 1.97 -0.71
CA LEU A 148 -7.52 3.13 -0.86
C LEU A 148 -8.36 3.00 -2.13
N GLU A 149 -9.66 3.06 -1.95
CA GLU A 149 -10.66 3.15 -3.00
C GLU A 149 -10.91 4.63 -3.35
N LEU A 150 -11.00 4.95 -4.62
CA LEU A 150 -11.24 6.31 -5.10
C LEU A 150 -12.43 6.37 -6.05
N ASP A 151 -13.25 7.41 -5.88
CA ASP A 151 -14.19 7.88 -6.88
C ASP A 151 -13.59 9.05 -7.66
N TYR A 152 -13.58 8.92 -8.96
CA TYR A 152 -13.31 10.01 -9.89
C TYR A 152 -14.65 10.59 -10.29
N PHE A 153 -14.85 11.88 -10.01
CA PHE A 153 -16.17 12.51 -10.08
C PHE A 153 -16.13 13.81 -10.90
N ILE A 154 -17.01 13.91 -11.88
CA ILE A 154 -17.27 15.15 -12.62
C ILE A 154 -18.71 15.55 -12.33
N PRO A 155 -18.97 16.67 -11.63
CA PRO A 155 -20.34 17.10 -11.34
C PRO A 155 -21.07 17.55 -12.61
N GLU A 156 -22.40 17.40 -12.63
CA GLU A 156 -23.29 17.86 -13.70
C GLU A 156 -22.98 19.29 -14.13
N ALA A 157 -22.75 20.19 -13.17
CA ALA A 157 -22.42 21.59 -13.44
C ALA A 157 -21.13 21.78 -14.26
N LYS A 158 -20.21 20.83 -14.25
CA LYS A 158 -19.01 20.80 -15.10
C LYS A 158 -19.29 20.06 -16.40
N SER A 159 -20.00 18.93 -16.38
CA SER A 159 -20.39 18.14 -17.54
C SER A 159 -21.20 18.98 -18.55
N SER A 160 -22.16 19.77 -18.05
CA SER A 160 -23.01 20.65 -18.87
C SER A 160 -22.39 22.00 -19.23
N SER A 161 -21.21 22.31 -18.70
CA SER A 161 -20.53 23.58 -18.92
C SER A 161 -19.80 23.63 -20.28
N PRO A 162 -19.50 24.83 -20.82
CA PRO A 162 -18.65 24.99 -21.99
C PRO A 162 -17.24 24.38 -21.84
N ALA A 163 -16.81 24.06 -20.63
CA ALA A 163 -15.53 23.40 -20.39
C ALA A 163 -15.51 21.98 -20.97
N ILE A 164 -16.64 21.27 -21.00
CA ILE A 164 -16.81 19.94 -21.57
C ILE A 164 -17.75 19.97 -22.77
N LEU A 165 -19.00 20.39 -22.59
CA LEU A 165 -20.06 20.37 -23.64
C LEU A 165 -19.66 21.13 -24.90
N GLY A 166 -18.88 22.19 -24.80
CA GLY A 166 -18.45 23.01 -25.93
C GLY A 166 -17.19 22.51 -26.65
N LYS A 167 -16.67 21.33 -26.31
CA LYS A 167 -15.43 20.83 -26.89
C LYS A 167 -15.64 19.93 -28.08
N PRO A 168 -14.72 19.93 -29.07
CA PRO A 168 -14.74 18.96 -30.16
C PRO A 168 -14.72 17.51 -29.68
N GLU A 169 -15.24 16.60 -30.47
CA GLU A 169 -15.10 15.17 -30.22
C GLU A 169 -13.62 14.76 -30.16
N GLY A 170 -13.28 13.84 -29.27
CA GLY A 170 -11.91 13.35 -29.11
C GLY A 170 -11.66 12.77 -27.72
N THR A 171 -10.50 12.15 -27.56
CA THR A 171 -10.03 11.66 -26.27
C THR A 171 -9.13 12.69 -25.62
N TYR A 172 -9.57 13.25 -24.51
CA TYR A 172 -8.81 14.22 -23.70
C TYR A 172 -8.11 13.50 -22.57
N THR A 173 -6.80 13.58 -22.52
CA THR A 173 -5.99 12.82 -21.55
C THR A 173 -5.17 13.73 -20.64
N GLN A 174 -5.00 13.30 -19.38
CA GLN A 174 -4.10 13.92 -18.41
C GLN A 174 -3.57 12.86 -17.47
N THR A 175 -2.33 13.00 -17.05
CA THR A 175 -1.70 12.17 -16.02
C THR A 175 -2.00 12.75 -14.63
N VAL A 176 -2.39 11.89 -13.71
CA VAL A 176 -2.61 12.22 -12.29
C VAL A 176 -1.54 11.50 -11.47
N THR A 177 -0.80 12.26 -10.68
CA THR A 177 0.29 11.75 -9.84
C THR A 177 -0.15 11.70 -8.38
N TYR A 178 0.03 10.53 -7.75
CA TYR A 178 -0.17 10.29 -6.33
C TYR A 178 1.18 10.16 -5.62
N THR A 179 1.29 10.78 -4.45
CA THR A 179 2.50 10.74 -3.62
C THR A 179 2.14 10.33 -2.21
N ALA A 180 2.81 9.29 -1.70
CA ALA A 180 2.76 8.89 -0.30
C ALA A 180 3.99 9.48 0.42
N THR A 181 3.77 10.16 1.54
CA THR A 181 4.84 10.80 2.33
C THR A 181 4.74 10.39 3.78
N ALA A 182 5.80 9.78 4.33
CA ALA A 182 5.88 9.46 5.76
C ALA A 182 5.92 10.74 6.61
N GLN A 183 5.28 10.67 7.79
CA GLN A 183 5.27 11.74 8.80
C GLN A 183 6.25 11.43 9.95
#